data_b4738ee263dd86823d29e63c84440034
#
_entry.id   b4738ee263dd86823d29e63c84440034
#
_cell.length_a   1.000
_cell.length_b   1.000
_cell.length_c   1.000
_cell.angle_alpha   90.00
_cell.angle_beta   90.00
_cell.angle_gamma   90.00
#
_symmetry.space_group_name_H-M   'P 1'
#
loop_
_entity.id
_entity.type
_entity.pdbx_description
1 polymer ?
#
loop_
_entity_poly.entity_id
_entity_poly.type
_entity_poly.pdbx_seq_one_letter_code
_entity_poly.pdbx_strand_id
1 'polypeptide(L)'
;MKKKIFIYSMLFAACSSMGCRVIIKTTEGHVPVEYEVVEEADIPDDMKKEIEQKKEKPFRIVYRESEALYIGEGYGKQECSGYCVEWVECAEAEEALYIETTLHGPGGEGMVCENEYSYSVIKLEENGKQVIFAD
;
A
#
# COMPACT_ATOMS: atom_id res chain seq x y z
N MET A 1 16.02 2.20 -17.27
CA MET A 1 15.70 2.13 -17.40
C MET A 1 14.77 1.78 -17.42
N LYS A 2 13.86 1.89 -17.24
CA LYS A 2 13.25 1.52 -17.39
C LYS A 2 12.15 1.00 -17.35
N LYS A 3 11.16 0.89 -17.35
CA LYS A 3 10.23 0.15 -17.30
C LYS A 3 9.22 0.41 -16.32
N LYS A 4 8.88 1.47 -15.74
CA LYS A 4 7.89 1.77 -14.79
C LYS A 4 6.51 1.78 -15.32
N ILE A 5 6.37 1.93 -16.59
CA ILE A 5 5.09 2.05 -17.21
C ILE A 5 4.17 0.87 -17.01
N PHE A 6 4.73 -0.30 -16.97
CA PHE A 6 3.92 -1.47 -16.81
C PHE A 6 3.24 -1.54 -15.48
N ILE A 7 3.99 -1.17 -14.47
CA ILE A 7 3.49 -1.24 -13.12
C ILE A 7 2.30 -0.35 -12.96
N TYR A 8 2.39 0.78 -13.56
CA TYR A 8 1.32 1.74 -13.46
C TYR A 8 0.00 1.20 -13.99
N SER A 9 0.06 0.58 -15.11
CA SER A 9 -1.13 0.01 -15.69
C SER A 9 -1.76 -1.02 -14.82
N MET A 10 -0.95 -1.87 -14.27
CA MET A 10 -1.45 -2.92 -13.47
C MET A 10 -2.10 -2.44 -12.21
N LEU A 11 -1.54 -1.42 -11.65
CA LEU A 11 -2.08 -0.87 -10.45
C LEU A 11 -3.52 -0.46 -10.63
N PHE A 12 -3.78 0.21 -11.70
CA PHE A 12 -5.11 0.66 -11.98
C PHE A 12 -6.10 -0.48 -12.00
N ALA A 13 -5.76 -1.51 -12.72
CA ALA A 13 -6.64 -2.66 -12.85
C ALA A 13 -6.88 -3.31 -11.51
N ALA A 14 -5.83 -3.45 -10.75
CA ALA A 14 -5.95 -4.12 -9.48
C ALA A 14 -6.89 -3.38 -8.53
N CYS A 15 -6.75 -2.09 -8.48
CA CYS A 15 -7.58 -1.33 -7.58
C CYS A 15 -9.03 -1.38 -7.97
N SER A 16 -9.29 -1.37 -9.24
CA SER A 16 -10.67 -1.43 -9.69
C SER A 16 -11.31 -2.75 -9.32
N SER A 17 -10.59 -3.82 -9.53
CA SER A 17 -11.18 -5.12 -9.30
C SER A 17 -11.44 -5.39 -7.85
N MET A 18 -10.79 -4.68 -6.95
CA MET A 18 -10.99 -4.91 -5.55
C MET A 18 -12.05 -4.04 -4.94
N GLY A 19 -12.63 -3.17 -5.72
CA GLY A 19 -13.68 -2.33 -5.20
C GLY A 19 -13.19 -1.12 -4.43
N CYS A 20 -11.91 -0.97 -4.29
CA CYS A 20 -11.36 0.22 -3.66
C CYS A 20 -11.09 1.25 -4.72
N ARG A 21 -11.31 2.49 -4.39
CA ARG A 21 -11.06 3.55 -5.36
C ARG A 21 -9.66 4.06 -5.22
N VAL A 22 -9.05 4.38 -6.34
CA VAL A 22 -7.74 5.00 -6.32
C VAL A 22 -7.93 6.48 -6.42
N ILE A 23 -7.57 7.18 -5.39
CA ILE A 23 -7.65 8.63 -5.38
C ILE A 23 -6.24 9.14 -5.40
N ILE A 24 -5.92 9.87 -6.45
CA ILE A 24 -4.58 10.39 -6.58
C ILE A 24 -4.56 11.79 -6.03
N LYS A 25 -3.85 11.95 -4.95
CA LYS A 25 -3.71 13.24 -4.33
C LYS A 25 -2.36 13.79 -4.73
N THR A 26 -2.33 15.02 -5.18
CA THR A 26 -1.09 15.64 -5.58
C THR A 26 -0.83 16.84 -4.68
N THR A 27 0.26 16.77 -3.96
CA THR A 27 0.68 17.88 -3.12
C THR A 27 1.68 18.70 -3.90
N GLU A 28 1.62 19.98 -3.72
CA GLU A 28 2.51 20.86 -4.44
C GLU A 28 3.96 20.47 -4.17
N GLY A 29 4.75 20.32 -5.23
CA GLY A 29 6.14 19.93 -5.09
C GLY A 29 6.34 18.43 -5.06
N HIS A 30 5.28 17.67 -5.09
CA HIS A 30 5.36 16.21 -5.07
C HIS A 30 5.00 15.66 -6.43
N VAL A 31 5.76 14.69 -6.90
CA VAL A 31 5.53 14.07 -8.20
C VAL A 31 5.05 12.64 -7.98
N PRO A 32 3.91 12.28 -8.51
CA PRO A 32 3.40 10.91 -8.32
C PRO A 32 4.40 9.86 -8.80
N VAL A 33 4.48 8.77 -8.06
CA VAL A 33 5.39 7.68 -8.37
C VAL A 33 4.55 6.47 -8.74
N GLU A 34 4.97 5.76 -9.76
CA GLU A 34 4.29 4.54 -10.19
C GLU A 34 4.52 3.44 -9.18
N TYR A 35 3.48 2.71 -8.87
CA TYR A 35 3.59 1.61 -7.93
C TYR A 35 2.57 0.54 -8.29
N GLU A 36 2.74 -0.60 -7.67
CA GLU A 36 1.90 -1.76 -7.93
C GLU A 36 1.44 -2.32 -6.59
N VAL A 37 0.15 -2.62 -6.48
CA VAL A 37 -0.35 -3.25 -5.26
C VAL A 37 0.00 -4.74 -5.33
N VAL A 38 0.63 -5.25 -4.28
CA VAL A 38 1.18 -6.59 -4.26
C VAL A 38 0.21 -7.53 -3.59
N GLU A 39 -0.05 -8.66 -4.23
CA GLU A 39 -0.89 -9.68 -3.62
C GLU A 39 -0.11 -10.43 -2.56
N GLU A 40 -0.85 -11.00 -1.64
CA GLU A 40 -0.22 -11.67 -0.51
C GLU A 40 0.81 -12.70 -0.95
N ALA A 41 0.51 -13.43 -1.98
CA ALA A 41 1.40 -14.48 -2.44
C ALA A 41 2.73 -13.93 -2.97
N ASP A 42 2.74 -12.68 -3.37
CA ASP A 42 3.93 -12.08 -3.97
C ASP A 42 4.73 -11.22 -3.01
N ILE A 43 4.33 -11.16 -1.77
CA ILE A 43 5.09 -10.41 -0.77
C ILE A 43 6.33 -11.20 -0.42
N PRO A 44 7.50 -10.56 -0.35
CA PRO A 44 8.72 -11.29 0.01
C PRO A 44 8.59 -11.99 1.35
N ASP A 45 9.20 -13.16 1.46
CA ASP A 45 9.04 -13.98 2.65
C ASP A 45 9.42 -13.27 3.95
N ASP A 46 10.51 -12.55 3.94
CA ASP A 46 10.95 -11.87 5.15
C ASP A 46 9.97 -10.79 5.55
N MET A 47 9.42 -10.08 4.57
CA MET A 47 8.44 -9.06 4.86
C MET A 47 7.17 -9.70 5.37
N LYS A 48 6.81 -10.84 4.79
CA LYS A 48 5.62 -11.56 5.21
C LYS A 48 5.71 -11.96 6.67
N LYS A 49 6.88 -12.41 7.09
CA LYS A 49 7.07 -12.78 8.49
C LYS A 49 6.89 -11.57 9.40
N GLU A 50 7.40 -10.45 8.98
CA GLU A 50 7.26 -9.25 9.79
C GLU A 50 5.82 -8.81 9.88
N ILE A 51 5.08 -8.93 8.79
CA ILE A 51 3.66 -8.60 8.79
C ILE A 51 2.91 -9.51 9.75
N GLU A 52 3.22 -10.80 9.72
CA GLU A 52 2.54 -11.74 10.61
C GLU A 52 2.73 -11.39 12.07
N GLN A 53 3.88 -10.84 12.40
CA GLN A 53 4.15 -10.47 13.78
C GLN A 53 3.49 -9.17 14.19
N LYS A 54 3.14 -8.33 13.24
CA LYS A 54 2.66 -6.99 13.54
C LYS A 54 1.23 -6.71 13.15
N LYS A 55 0.59 -7.61 12.43
CA LYS A 55 -0.67 -7.27 11.77
C LYS A 55 -1.84 -7.03 12.72
N GLU A 56 -1.74 -7.45 13.97
CA GLU A 56 -2.83 -7.24 14.90
C GLU A 56 -2.96 -5.80 15.33
N LYS A 57 -1.93 -5.02 15.13
CA LYS A 57 -1.93 -3.61 15.46
C LYS A 57 -1.57 -2.81 14.23
N PRO A 58 -1.85 -1.52 14.23
CA PRO A 58 -1.40 -0.70 13.09
C PRO A 58 0.10 -0.77 12.93
N PHE A 59 0.55 -0.85 11.69
CA PHE A 59 1.98 -0.97 11.42
C PHE A 59 2.35 -0.28 10.14
N ARG A 60 3.64 0.01 10.00
CA ARG A 60 4.24 0.55 8.80
C ARG A 60 5.57 -0.13 8.60
N ILE A 61 5.77 -0.72 7.42
CA ILE A 61 6.96 -1.48 7.13
C ILE A 61 7.55 -1.00 5.82
N VAL A 62 8.85 -0.78 5.79
CA VAL A 62 9.58 -0.46 4.58
C VAL A 62 10.59 -1.57 4.39
N TYR A 63 10.50 -2.26 3.25
CA TYR A 63 11.35 -3.40 2.98
C TYR A 63 12.02 -3.21 1.63
N ARG A 64 13.34 -3.30 1.62
CA ARG A 64 14.09 -3.10 0.40
C ARG A 64 14.77 -4.39 -0.01
N GLU A 65 14.62 -4.75 -1.27
CA GLU A 65 15.20 -5.96 -1.78
C GLU A 65 15.65 -5.72 -3.20
N SER A 66 16.96 -5.86 -3.45
CA SER A 66 17.51 -5.60 -4.77
C SER A 66 17.10 -4.22 -5.24
N GLU A 67 16.39 -4.16 -6.36
CA GLU A 67 16.01 -2.88 -6.91
C GLU A 67 14.56 -2.54 -6.63
N ALA A 68 13.95 -3.26 -5.71
CA ALA A 68 12.55 -3.05 -5.40
C ALA A 68 12.38 -2.52 -4.00
N LEU A 69 11.40 -1.65 -3.85
CA LEU A 69 11.04 -1.09 -2.56
C LEU A 69 9.61 -1.52 -2.27
N TYR A 70 9.42 -2.17 -1.13
CA TYR A 70 8.09 -2.59 -0.72
C TYR A 70 7.68 -1.76 0.49
N ILE A 71 6.45 -1.30 0.47
CA ILE A 71 5.93 -0.50 1.56
C ILE A 71 4.61 -1.11 1.99
N GLY A 72 4.52 -1.42 3.27
CA GLY A 72 3.30 -1.99 3.81
C GLY A 72 2.73 -1.11 4.89
N GLU A 73 1.42 -0.97 4.88
CA GLU A 73 0.76 -0.22 5.93
C GLU A 73 -0.48 -0.97 6.35
N GLY A 74 -0.66 -1.14 7.65
CA GLY A 74 -1.79 -1.87 8.19
C GLY A 74 -2.48 -1.07 9.26
N TYR A 75 -3.74 -1.38 9.43
CA TYR A 75 -4.58 -0.69 10.40
C TYR A 75 -4.99 -1.60 11.55
N GLY A 76 -4.41 -2.81 11.59
CA GLY A 76 -4.68 -3.70 12.70
C GLY A 76 -5.91 -4.54 12.46
N LYS A 77 -6.34 -5.16 13.54
CA LYS A 77 -7.45 -6.08 13.48
C LYS A 77 -8.77 -5.32 13.46
N GLN A 78 -9.63 -5.69 12.53
CA GLN A 78 -10.94 -5.10 12.41
C GLN A 78 -11.99 -6.13 12.84
N GLU A 79 -13.13 -5.66 13.29
CA GLU A 79 -14.16 -6.56 13.78
C GLU A 79 -14.93 -7.22 12.66
N CYS A 80 -15.00 -6.58 11.51
CA CYS A 80 -15.77 -7.08 10.39
C CYS A 80 -14.94 -7.06 9.14
N SER A 81 -15.31 -7.87 8.18
CA SER A 81 -14.64 -7.87 6.90
C SER A 81 -15.12 -6.68 6.07
N GLY A 82 -14.52 -6.50 4.92
CA GLY A 82 -14.95 -5.44 4.02
C GLY A 82 -14.18 -4.14 4.14
N TYR A 83 -13.25 -4.09 5.05
CA TYR A 83 -12.38 -2.92 5.12
C TYR A 83 -11.26 -3.07 4.11
N CYS A 84 -10.82 -1.97 3.52
CA CYS A 84 -9.67 -2.01 2.63
C CYS A 84 -8.82 -0.78 2.81
N VAL A 85 -7.54 -0.94 2.54
CA VAL A 85 -6.58 0.14 2.65
C VAL A 85 -6.45 0.80 1.29
N GLU A 86 -6.66 2.10 1.27
CA GLU A 86 -6.59 2.86 0.05
C GLU A 86 -5.32 3.71 0.06
N TRP A 87 -4.54 3.64 -1.01
CA TRP A 87 -3.31 4.41 -1.11
C TRP A 87 -3.66 5.78 -1.69
N VAL A 88 -3.62 6.79 -0.84
CA VAL A 88 -4.05 8.12 -1.22
C VAL A 88 -2.93 8.90 -1.89
N GLU A 89 -1.71 8.76 -1.41
CA GLU A 89 -0.60 9.44 -2.02
C GLU A 89 0.61 8.53 -2.04
N CYS A 90 1.26 8.46 -3.19
CA CYS A 90 2.55 7.84 -3.34
C CYS A 90 3.32 8.74 -4.29
N ALA A 91 4.10 9.64 -3.72
CA ALA A 91 4.73 10.67 -4.52
C ALA A 91 6.09 11.02 -3.95
N GLU A 92 6.97 11.54 -4.79
CA GLU A 92 8.30 11.87 -4.33
C GLU A 92 8.57 13.35 -4.47
N ALA A 93 9.37 13.85 -3.56
CA ALA A 93 9.95 15.15 -3.66
C ALA A 93 11.45 14.94 -3.75
N GLU A 94 12.19 16.01 -3.62
CA GLU A 94 13.61 15.93 -3.83
C GLU A 94 14.30 14.96 -2.90
N GLU A 95 13.88 14.93 -1.65
CA GLU A 95 14.60 14.17 -0.65
C GLU A 95 13.84 12.98 -0.10
N ALA A 96 12.57 12.84 -0.41
CA ALA A 96 11.78 11.83 0.26
C ALA A 96 10.67 11.31 -0.61
N LEU A 97 10.20 10.13 -0.23
CA LEU A 97 9.03 9.52 -0.84
C LEU A 97 7.91 9.64 0.19
N TYR A 98 6.80 10.23 -0.23
CA TYR A 98 5.68 10.49 0.67
C TYR A 98 4.55 9.51 0.43
N ILE A 99 4.09 8.90 1.50
CA ILE A 99 3.08 7.86 1.46
C ILE A 99 1.91 8.26 2.35
N GLU A 100 0.72 8.11 1.84
CA GLU A 100 -0.47 8.33 2.64
C GLU A 100 -1.51 7.29 2.28
N THR A 101 -2.11 6.68 3.28
CA THR A 101 -3.18 5.72 3.07
C THR A 101 -4.37 6.11 3.92
N THR A 102 -5.50 5.49 3.63
CA THR A 102 -6.66 5.63 4.47
C THR A 102 -7.39 4.29 4.50
N LEU A 103 -8.15 4.07 5.55
CA LEU A 103 -8.90 2.83 5.69
C LEU A 103 -10.34 3.09 5.31
N HIS A 104 -10.82 2.32 4.35
CA HIS A 104 -12.19 2.41 3.90
C HIS A 104 -13.01 1.36 4.60
N GLY A 105 -14.09 1.79 5.21
CA GLY A 105 -14.96 0.85 5.87
C GLY A 105 -15.80 0.08 4.89
N PRO A 106 -16.53 -0.90 5.38
CA PRO A 106 -17.34 -1.74 4.50
C PRO A 106 -18.53 -0.99 3.94
N GLY A 107 -18.99 -1.48 2.80
CA GLY A 107 -20.09 -0.83 2.14
C GLY A 107 -21.46 -1.16 2.70
N GLY A 108 -21.54 -1.91 3.72
CA GLY A 108 -22.81 -2.19 4.35
C GLY A 108 -23.29 -3.61 4.10
N GLU A 109 -23.88 -3.84 2.98
CA GLU A 109 -24.42 -5.16 2.71
C GLU A 109 -23.34 -6.18 2.52
N GLY A 110 -23.62 -7.39 2.93
CA GLY A 110 -22.70 -8.48 2.72
C GLY A 110 -21.54 -8.49 3.66
N MET A 111 -21.58 -7.63 4.65
CA MET A 111 -20.49 -7.55 5.59
C MET A 111 -20.54 -8.74 6.53
N VAL A 112 -19.40 -9.35 6.76
CA VAL A 112 -19.28 -10.47 7.68
C VAL A 112 -18.43 -10.00 8.85
N CYS A 113 -19.01 -10.11 10.04
CA CYS A 113 -18.30 -9.63 11.23
C CYS A 113 -17.43 -10.70 11.82
N GLU A 114 -16.31 -10.93 11.18
CA GLU A 114 -15.27 -11.81 11.67
C GLU A 114 -14.01 -11.00 11.73
N ASN A 115 -13.16 -11.32 12.65
CA ASN A 115 -11.92 -10.59 12.79
C ASN A 115 -11.10 -10.70 11.52
N GLU A 116 -10.62 -9.58 11.08
CA GLU A 116 -9.78 -9.53 9.90
C GLU A 116 -8.68 -8.52 10.11
N TYR A 117 -7.58 -8.74 9.41
CA TYR A 117 -6.45 -7.83 9.50
C TYR A 117 -6.42 -7.00 8.23
N SER A 118 -6.42 -5.68 8.38
CA SER A 118 -6.47 -4.79 7.25
C SER A 118 -5.10 -4.23 6.97
N TYR A 119 -4.50 -4.65 5.86
CA TYR A 119 -3.22 -4.10 5.45
C TYR A 119 -3.08 -4.22 3.94
N SER A 120 -2.15 -3.47 3.41
CA SER A 120 -1.86 -3.50 1.99
C SER A 120 -0.38 -3.26 1.79
N VAL A 121 0.16 -3.82 0.71
CA VAL A 121 1.56 -3.68 0.39
C VAL A 121 1.68 -3.20 -1.04
N ILE A 122 2.55 -2.23 -1.27
CA ILE A 122 2.84 -1.79 -2.62
C ILE A 122 4.31 -2.02 -2.91
N LYS A 123 4.61 -2.13 -4.19
CA LYS A 123 5.95 -2.33 -4.67
C LYS A 123 6.29 -1.25 -5.67
N LEU A 124 7.45 -0.67 -5.55
CA LEU A 124 7.88 0.31 -6.52
C LEU A 124 9.39 0.20 -6.68
N GLU A 125 9.91 0.99 -7.58
CA GLU A 125 11.33 0.95 -7.90
C GLU A 125 12.10 1.63 -6.78
N GLU A 126 13.19 1.01 -6.38
CA GLU A 126 14.04 1.57 -5.33
C GLU A 126 14.66 2.87 -5.82
N ASN A 127 14.51 3.93 -5.05
CA ASN A 127 15.07 5.21 -5.45
C ASN A 127 16.02 5.80 -4.41
N GLY A 128 16.28 5.06 -3.35
CA GLY A 128 17.22 5.53 -2.34
C GLY A 128 16.72 6.61 -1.43
N LYS A 129 15.46 6.97 -1.55
CA LYS A 129 14.92 8.06 -0.77
C LYS A 129 14.32 7.58 0.53
N GLN A 130 14.25 8.45 1.48
CA GLN A 130 13.63 8.17 2.76
C GLN A 130 12.11 8.11 2.57
N VAL A 131 11.47 7.17 3.24
CA VAL A 131 10.02 7.04 3.16
C VAL A 131 9.39 7.76 4.33
N ILE A 132 8.45 8.64 4.03
CA ILE A 132 7.75 9.41 5.06
C ILE A 132 6.27 9.12 4.95
N PHE A 133 5.69 8.66 6.04
CA PHE A 133 4.27 8.34 6.10
C PHE A 133 3.51 9.53 6.67
N ALA A 134 2.41 9.88 6.02
CA ALA A 134 1.57 10.94 6.53
C ALA A 134 0.66 10.38 7.62
N ASP A 135 0.38 11.21 8.60
CA ASP A 135 -0.51 10.80 9.72
C ASP A 135 -1.95 11.23 9.52
#